data_044bf4c481cd5aa6bcf60abf3b30b430
#
_entry.id   044bf4c481cd5aa6bcf60abf3b30b430
#
_cell.length_a   1.000
_cell.length_b   1.000
_cell.length_c   1.000
_cell.angle_alpha   90.00
_cell.angle_beta   90.00
_cell.angle_gamma   90.00
#
_symmetry.space_group_name_H-M   'P 1'
#
loop_
_entity.id
_entity.type
_entity.pdbx_description
1 polymer ?
#
loop_
_entity_poly.entity_id
_entity_poly.type
_entity_poly.pdbx_seq_one_letter_code
_entity_poly.pdbx_strand_id
1 'polypeptide(L)'
;LMFTLPVKTWQLVFSKACVSLAATFCSLTVGILSLGMFGGIDFFGALFQIPGLIVEFIQEGMAADRALFLHCMVFGVELLLALAVGTLSSIYELYFSMALGQMSRNHKIIWSVLWFVAVSTVFNFISMVLMGNASLFVRFLDGMENGVAFLHVLGTGLLAMQAVSLALLMGGTGYVLERRLNLE
;
A
#
# COMPACT_ATOMS: atom_id res chain seq x y z
N LEU A 1 -10.26 -19.11 24.94
CA LEU A 1 -9.72 -20.31 24.27
C LEU A 1 -8.66 -19.97 23.20
N MET A 2 -8.56 -18.73 22.71
CA MET A 2 -7.53 -18.32 21.73
C MET A 2 -6.14 -18.04 22.34
N PHE A 3 -6.03 -17.90 23.66
CA PHE A 3 -4.78 -17.56 24.36
C PHE A 3 -3.96 -18.77 24.82
N THR A 4 -4.37 -19.98 24.49
CA THR A 4 -3.67 -21.20 24.89
C THR A 4 -2.67 -21.74 23.87
N LEU A 5 -2.55 -21.12 22.71
CA LEU A 5 -1.53 -21.48 21.72
C LEU A 5 -0.26 -20.64 21.96
N PRO A 6 0.92 -21.26 22.06
CA PRO A 6 2.19 -20.55 22.25
C PRO A 6 2.63 -19.89 20.91
N VAL A 7 1.82 -18.96 20.42
CA VAL A 7 2.09 -18.24 19.18
C VAL A 7 2.61 -16.85 19.52
N LYS A 8 3.73 -16.46 18.94
CA LYS A 8 4.30 -15.13 19.16
C LYS A 8 3.31 -14.06 18.68
N THR A 9 3.18 -12.97 19.42
CA THR A 9 2.24 -11.87 19.16
C THR A 9 2.34 -11.32 17.73
N TRP A 10 3.56 -11.24 17.20
CA TRP A 10 3.78 -10.77 15.83
C TRP A 10 3.18 -11.70 14.75
N GLN A 11 3.21 -13.02 14.98
CA GLN A 11 2.61 -14.00 14.05
C GLN A 11 1.09 -13.86 14.00
N LEU A 12 0.49 -13.54 15.14
CA LEU A 12 -0.94 -13.32 15.25
C LEU A 12 -1.38 -12.05 14.53
N VAL A 13 -0.60 -10.96 14.64
CA VAL A 13 -0.85 -9.71 13.92
C VAL A 13 -0.62 -9.91 12.42
N PHE A 14 0.44 -10.60 12.03
CA PHE A 14 0.74 -10.88 10.64
C PHE A 14 -0.33 -11.76 9.97
N SER A 15 -0.81 -12.81 10.64
CA SER A 15 -1.90 -13.64 10.10
C SER A 15 -3.18 -12.84 9.87
N LYS A 16 -3.52 -11.94 10.80
CA LYS A 16 -4.66 -11.03 10.64
C LYS A 16 -4.45 -10.05 9.49
N ALA A 17 -3.24 -9.51 9.32
CA ALA A 17 -2.91 -8.64 8.19
C ALA A 17 -3.05 -9.37 6.85
N CYS A 18 -2.62 -10.63 6.76
CA CYS A 18 -2.81 -11.45 5.56
C CYS A 18 -4.29 -11.69 5.24
N VAL A 19 -5.11 -11.99 6.25
CA VAL A 19 -6.56 -12.16 6.08
C VAL A 19 -7.21 -10.84 5.64
N SER A 20 -6.82 -9.73 6.23
CA SER A 20 -7.33 -8.40 5.85
C SER A 20 -6.95 -8.04 4.42
N LEU A 21 -5.72 -8.37 4.00
CA LEU A 21 -5.26 -8.18 2.64
C LEU A 21 -6.10 -9.03 1.65
N ALA A 22 -6.33 -10.31 1.96
CA ALA A 22 -7.18 -11.18 1.15
C ALA A 22 -8.62 -10.63 1.07
N ALA A 23 -9.18 -10.15 2.19
CA ALA A 23 -10.50 -9.52 2.21
C ALA A 23 -10.55 -8.25 1.35
N THR A 24 -9.47 -7.45 1.33
CA THR A 24 -9.37 -6.26 0.48
C THR A 24 -9.40 -6.64 -1.00
N PHE A 25 -8.68 -7.67 -1.41
CA PHE A 25 -8.74 -8.17 -2.79
C PHE A 25 -10.13 -8.72 -3.16
N CYS A 26 -10.78 -9.48 -2.27
CA CYS A 26 -12.15 -9.93 -2.49
C CYS A 26 -13.11 -8.75 -2.64
N SER A 27 -12.98 -7.74 -1.78
CA SER A 27 -13.81 -6.54 -1.82
C SER A 27 -13.62 -5.75 -3.12
N LEU A 28 -12.37 -5.65 -3.59
CA LEU A 28 -12.04 -5.00 -4.86
C LEU A 28 -12.66 -5.74 -6.06
N THR A 29 -12.59 -7.08 -6.05
CA THR A 29 -13.25 -7.92 -7.09
C THR A 29 -14.76 -7.73 -7.10
N VAL A 30 -15.39 -7.74 -5.93
CA VAL A 30 -16.84 -7.46 -5.82
C VAL A 30 -17.17 -6.04 -6.29
N GLY A 31 -16.33 -5.06 -5.97
CA GLY A 31 -16.46 -3.68 -6.44
C GLY A 31 -16.43 -3.58 -7.97
N ILE A 32 -15.47 -4.24 -8.61
CA ILE A 32 -15.37 -4.30 -10.08
C ILE A 32 -16.60 -4.96 -10.68
N LEU A 33 -17.04 -6.09 -10.11
CA LEU A 33 -18.25 -6.78 -10.58
C LEU A 33 -19.52 -5.91 -10.42
N SER A 34 -19.63 -5.16 -9.31
CA SER A 34 -20.75 -4.26 -9.10
C SER A 34 -20.77 -3.10 -10.10
N LEU A 35 -19.60 -2.54 -10.43
CA LEU A 35 -19.48 -1.56 -11.50
C LEU A 35 -19.92 -2.14 -12.85
N GLY A 36 -19.60 -3.42 -13.10
CA GLY A 36 -20.07 -4.14 -14.29
C GLY A 36 -21.59 -4.23 -14.39
N MET A 37 -22.29 -4.34 -13.25
CA MET A 37 -23.76 -4.35 -13.26
C MET A 37 -24.37 -3.01 -13.72
N PHE A 38 -23.67 -1.89 -13.47
CA PHE A 38 -24.09 -0.57 -13.97
C PHE A 38 -23.67 -0.35 -15.43
N GLY A 39 -22.55 -0.90 -15.87
CA GLY A 39 -22.04 -0.79 -17.24
C GLY A 39 -22.70 -1.75 -18.25
N GLY A 40 -23.52 -2.69 -17.76
CA GLY A 40 -24.22 -3.64 -18.61
C GLY A 40 -23.33 -4.66 -19.31
N ILE A 41 -23.83 -5.26 -20.39
CA ILE A 41 -23.15 -6.31 -21.15
C ILE A 41 -21.85 -5.78 -21.80
N ASP A 42 -21.82 -4.50 -22.18
CA ASP A 42 -20.66 -3.88 -22.83
C ASP A 42 -19.44 -3.83 -21.92
N PHE A 43 -19.65 -3.61 -20.60
CA PHE A 43 -18.59 -3.64 -19.61
C PHE A 43 -17.94 -5.03 -19.51
N PHE A 44 -18.75 -6.09 -19.47
CA PHE A 44 -18.21 -7.45 -19.43
C PHE A 44 -17.53 -7.81 -20.76
N GLY A 45 -18.07 -7.36 -21.89
CA GLY A 45 -17.43 -7.51 -23.20
C GLY A 45 -16.05 -6.86 -23.23
N ALA A 46 -15.91 -5.63 -22.71
CA ALA A 46 -14.64 -4.95 -22.59
C ALA A 46 -13.67 -5.67 -21.63
N LEU A 47 -14.18 -6.21 -20.52
CA LEU A 47 -13.36 -6.95 -19.55
C LEU A 47 -12.76 -8.22 -20.16
N PHE A 48 -13.52 -8.95 -20.99
CA PHE A 48 -13.02 -10.13 -21.72
C PHE A 48 -12.04 -9.78 -22.83
N GLN A 49 -12.03 -8.55 -23.32
CA GLN A 49 -11.05 -8.09 -24.32
C GLN A 49 -9.72 -7.66 -23.69
N ILE A 50 -9.66 -7.39 -22.37
CA ILE A 50 -8.43 -6.96 -21.68
C ILE A 50 -7.23 -7.85 -21.97
N PRO A 51 -7.31 -9.21 -21.93
CA PRO A 51 -6.16 -10.05 -22.24
C PRO A 51 -5.63 -9.84 -23.66
N GLY A 52 -6.54 -9.67 -24.65
CA GLY A 52 -6.17 -9.38 -26.03
C GLY A 52 -5.48 -8.01 -26.15
N LEU A 53 -6.05 -6.98 -25.54
CA LEU A 53 -5.46 -5.64 -25.52
C LEU A 53 -4.09 -5.59 -24.85
N ILE A 54 -3.88 -6.40 -23.80
CA ILE A 54 -2.58 -6.51 -23.14
C ILE A 54 -1.55 -7.12 -24.10
N VAL A 55 -1.92 -8.20 -24.82
CA VAL A 55 -1.02 -8.83 -25.79
C VAL A 55 -0.68 -7.88 -26.93
N GLU A 56 -1.68 -7.18 -27.48
CA GLU A 56 -1.50 -6.18 -28.53
C GLU A 56 -0.60 -5.03 -28.06
N PHE A 57 -0.84 -4.49 -26.88
CA PHE A 57 -0.02 -3.46 -26.26
C PHE A 57 1.44 -3.90 -26.07
N ILE A 58 1.66 -5.16 -25.66
CA ILE A 58 3.00 -5.72 -25.52
C ILE A 58 3.70 -5.85 -26.89
N GLN A 59 2.99 -6.33 -27.90
CA GLN A 59 3.56 -6.49 -29.24
C GLN A 59 3.89 -5.17 -29.90
N GLU A 60 2.98 -4.20 -29.84
CA GLU A 60 3.17 -2.86 -30.38
C GLU A 60 4.29 -2.11 -29.65
N GLY A 61 4.30 -2.16 -28.31
CA GLY A 61 5.33 -1.53 -27.49
C GLY A 61 6.73 -2.08 -27.75
N MET A 62 6.85 -3.41 -27.90
CA MET A 62 8.11 -4.06 -28.24
C MET A 62 8.58 -3.76 -29.68
N ALA A 63 7.66 -3.51 -30.59
CA ALA A 63 7.97 -3.17 -31.97
C ALA A 63 8.39 -1.70 -32.12
N ALA A 64 7.82 -0.79 -31.31
CA ALA A 64 8.10 0.64 -31.40
C ALA A 64 9.49 0.99 -30.80
N ASP A 65 9.68 0.76 -29.51
CA ASP A 65 10.95 0.93 -28.79
C ASP A 65 11.02 -0.07 -27.62
N ARG A 66 11.76 -1.13 -27.84
CA ARG A 66 11.91 -2.22 -26.87
C ARG A 66 12.51 -1.75 -25.55
N ALA A 67 13.46 -0.81 -25.57
CA ALA A 67 14.13 -0.34 -24.36
C ALA A 67 13.16 0.48 -23.52
N LEU A 68 12.49 1.47 -24.11
CA LEU A 68 11.50 2.29 -23.45
C LEU A 68 10.35 1.45 -22.90
N PHE A 69 9.86 0.49 -23.69
CA PHE A 69 8.79 -0.41 -23.27
C PHE A 69 9.15 -1.23 -22.04
N LEU A 70 10.37 -1.81 -21.99
CA LEU A 70 10.85 -2.56 -20.84
C LEU A 70 10.94 -1.67 -19.59
N HIS A 71 11.39 -0.43 -19.72
CA HIS A 71 11.42 0.51 -18.60
C HIS A 71 10.01 0.84 -18.08
N CYS A 72 9.04 1.04 -18.97
CA CYS A 72 7.65 1.26 -18.59
C CYS A 72 7.05 0.04 -17.85
N MET A 73 7.37 -1.18 -18.30
CA MET A 73 6.93 -2.42 -17.63
C MET A 73 7.54 -2.55 -16.23
N VAL A 74 8.84 -2.27 -16.06
CA VAL A 74 9.50 -2.28 -14.74
C VAL A 74 8.87 -1.24 -13.83
N PHE A 75 8.63 -0.03 -14.33
CA PHE A 75 7.92 1.02 -13.56
C PHE A 75 6.51 0.58 -13.14
N GLY A 76 5.77 -0.11 -14.03
CA GLY A 76 4.48 -0.69 -13.70
C GLY A 76 4.56 -1.70 -12.55
N VAL A 77 5.58 -2.55 -12.54
CA VAL A 77 5.84 -3.50 -11.43
C VAL A 77 6.19 -2.75 -10.14
N GLU A 78 7.01 -1.70 -10.20
CA GLU A 78 7.34 -0.86 -9.04
C GLU A 78 6.08 -0.22 -8.43
N LEU A 79 5.15 0.27 -9.26
CA LEU A 79 3.88 0.83 -8.80
C LEU A 79 2.98 -0.22 -8.16
N LEU A 80 2.88 -1.41 -8.74
CA LEU A 80 2.09 -2.51 -8.16
C LEU A 80 2.66 -2.95 -6.81
N LEU A 81 3.99 -3.03 -6.68
CA LEU A 81 4.63 -3.32 -5.41
C LEU A 81 4.39 -2.21 -4.39
N ALA A 82 4.50 -0.94 -4.79
CA ALA A 82 4.21 0.20 -3.92
C ALA A 82 2.75 0.18 -3.43
N LEU A 83 1.81 -0.18 -4.29
CA LEU A 83 0.40 -0.31 -3.95
C LEU A 83 0.17 -1.47 -2.96
N ALA A 84 0.81 -2.61 -3.17
CA ALA A 84 0.71 -3.76 -2.25
C ALA A 84 1.30 -3.44 -0.88
N VAL A 85 2.47 -2.80 -0.82
CA VAL A 85 3.11 -2.37 0.43
C VAL A 85 2.30 -1.27 1.10
N GLY A 86 1.72 -0.35 0.33
CA GLY A 86 0.85 0.71 0.83
C GLY A 86 -0.43 0.18 1.47
N THR A 87 -1.06 -0.83 0.87
CA THR A 87 -2.24 -1.48 1.47
C THR A 87 -1.89 -2.18 2.78
N LEU A 88 -0.74 -2.86 2.85
CA LEU A 88 -0.25 -3.44 4.11
C LEU A 88 0.02 -2.36 5.16
N SER A 89 0.66 -1.26 4.78
CA SER A 89 0.90 -0.12 5.68
C SER A 89 -0.40 0.41 6.28
N SER A 90 -1.45 0.59 5.48
CA SER A 90 -2.75 1.07 5.95
C SER A 90 -3.41 0.09 6.94
N ILE A 91 -3.26 -1.21 6.73
CA ILE A 91 -3.75 -2.23 7.65
C ILE A 91 -2.99 -2.15 8.99
N TYR A 92 -1.66 -2.04 8.96
CA TYR A 92 -0.85 -1.90 10.17
C TYR A 92 -1.09 -0.57 10.89
N GLU A 93 -1.41 0.49 10.17
CA GLU A 93 -1.81 1.78 10.75
C GLU A 93 -3.07 1.65 11.62
N LEU A 94 -4.07 0.90 11.14
CA LEU A 94 -5.26 0.58 11.93
C LEU A 94 -4.91 -0.24 13.18
N TYR A 95 -4.08 -1.27 13.06
CA TYR A 95 -3.68 -2.08 14.20
C TYR A 95 -2.86 -1.30 15.22
N PHE A 96 -1.95 -0.46 14.78
CA PHE A 96 -1.15 0.41 15.64
C PHE A 96 -2.03 1.39 16.40
N SER A 97 -2.99 2.01 15.73
CA SER A 97 -3.93 2.95 16.33
C SER A 97 -4.84 2.28 17.36
N MET A 98 -5.31 1.06 17.07
CA MET A 98 -6.08 0.26 18.02
C MET A 98 -5.24 -0.12 19.25
N ALA A 99 -3.99 -0.53 19.04
CA ALA A 99 -3.09 -0.89 20.13
C ALA A 99 -2.82 0.31 21.06
N LEU A 100 -2.59 1.50 20.50
CA LEU A 100 -2.44 2.74 21.26
C LEU A 100 -3.73 3.11 22.02
N GLY A 101 -4.89 2.96 21.39
CA GLY A 101 -6.18 3.24 22.02
C GLY A 101 -6.47 2.33 23.21
N GLN A 102 -6.01 1.08 23.19
CA GLN A 102 -6.18 0.14 24.32
C GLN A 102 -5.35 0.51 25.55
N MET A 103 -4.32 1.35 25.42
CA MET A 103 -3.55 1.87 26.55
C MET A 103 -4.36 2.87 27.41
N SER A 104 -5.45 3.40 26.87
CA SER A 104 -6.31 4.32 27.62
C SER A 104 -7.21 3.57 28.60
N ARG A 105 -7.38 4.11 29.82
CA ARG A 105 -8.26 3.52 30.86
C ARG A 105 -9.73 3.68 30.48
N ASN A 106 -10.13 4.80 29.92
CA ASN A 106 -11.51 5.15 29.61
C ASN A 106 -11.66 5.39 28.11
N HIS A 107 -12.83 5.06 27.54
CA HIS A 107 -13.21 5.35 26.15
C HIS A 107 -12.19 4.84 25.10
N LYS A 108 -11.76 3.59 25.21
CA LYS A 108 -10.76 2.94 24.34
C LYS A 108 -11.03 3.13 22.85
N ILE A 109 -12.30 3.07 22.44
CA ILE A 109 -12.70 3.23 21.03
C ILE A 109 -12.43 4.66 20.54
N ILE A 110 -12.81 5.67 21.35
CA ILE A 110 -12.61 7.09 21.00
C ILE A 110 -11.12 7.37 20.87
N TRP A 111 -10.30 6.88 21.80
CA TRP A 111 -8.86 7.03 21.74
C TRP A 111 -8.24 6.31 20.54
N SER A 112 -8.73 5.13 20.17
CA SER A 112 -8.26 4.44 18.95
C SER A 112 -8.52 5.25 17.69
N VAL A 113 -9.71 5.86 17.58
CA VAL A 113 -10.05 6.74 16.45
C VAL A 113 -9.17 7.99 16.44
N LEU A 114 -8.96 8.60 17.61
CA LEU A 114 -8.12 9.79 17.75
C LEU A 114 -6.67 9.51 17.35
N TRP A 115 -6.12 8.39 17.80
CA TRP A 115 -4.78 7.92 17.41
C TRP A 115 -4.70 7.61 15.92
N PHE A 116 -5.74 7.02 15.34
CA PHE A 116 -5.79 6.78 13.89
C PHE A 116 -5.70 8.08 13.12
N VAL A 117 -6.51 9.07 13.46
CA VAL A 117 -6.47 10.40 12.82
C VAL A 117 -5.10 11.07 13.01
N ALA A 118 -4.52 11.00 14.21
CA ALA A 118 -3.21 11.58 14.49
C ALA A 118 -2.10 10.93 13.67
N VAL A 119 -2.05 9.59 13.64
CA VAL A 119 -1.04 8.83 12.89
C VAL A 119 -1.19 9.08 11.40
N SER A 120 -2.41 8.97 10.86
CA SER A 120 -2.71 9.28 9.45
C SER A 120 -2.29 10.70 9.07
N THR A 121 -2.59 11.68 9.93
CA THR A 121 -2.21 13.09 9.68
C THR A 121 -0.69 13.24 9.62
N VAL A 122 0.05 12.61 10.54
CA VAL A 122 1.52 12.66 10.55
C VAL A 122 2.09 12.02 9.29
N PHE A 123 1.64 10.82 8.91
CA PHE A 123 2.11 10.16 7.69
C PHE A 123 1.75 10.94 6.42
N ASN A 124 0.54 11.47 6.33
CA ASN A 124 0.13 12.31 5.20
C ASN A 124 0.96 13.60 5.13
N PHE A 125 1.24 14.24 6.28
CA PHE A 125 2.07 15.43 6.32
C PHE A 125 3.51 15.15 5.87
N ILE A 126 4.11 14.05 6.36
CA ILE A 126 5.44 13.61 5.92
C ILE A 126 5.45 13.34 4.41
N SER A 127 4.43 12.64 3.89
CA SER A 127 4.27 12.35 2.47
C SER A 127 4.15 13.64 1.65
N MET A 128 3.36 14.60 2.13
CA MET A 128 3.18 15.91 1.48
C MET A 128 4.49 16.71 1.45
N VAL A 129 5.26 16.71 2.55
CA VAL A 129 6.57 17.39 2.61
C VAL A 129 7.56 16.73 1.66
N LEU A 130 7.62 15.40 1.63
CA LEU A 130 8.51 14.66 0.71
C LEU A 130 8.11 14.88 -0.75
N MET A 131 6.82 14.81 -1.06
CA MET A 131 6.29 15.08 -2.42
C MET A 131 6.41 16.56 -2.81
N GLY A 132 6.18 17.48 -1.87
CA GLY A 132 6.36 18.92 -2.11
C GLY A 132 7.80 19.30 -2.44
N ASN A 133 8.77 18.59 -1.85
CA ASN A 133 10.19 18.73 -2.22
C ASN A 133 10.54 17.96 -3.51
N ALA A 134 9.62 17.19 -4.08
CA ALA A 134 9.82 16.55 -5.38
C ALA A 134 10.06 17.58 -6.49
N SER A 135 9.54 18.80 -6.37
CA SER A 135 9.84 19.90 -7.30
C SER A 135 11.31 20.36 -7.24
N LEU A 136 11.92 20.32 -6.05
CA LEU A 136 13.37 20.55 -5.88
C LEU A 136 14.16 19.35 -6.42
N PHE A 137 13.64 18.15 -6.22
CA PHE A 137 14.21 16.92 -6.71
C PHE A 137 14.09 16.82 -8.24
N VAL A 138 12.97 17.28 -8.84
CA VAL A 138 12.81 17.43 -10.28
C VAL A 138 13.84 18.41 -10.85
N ARG A 139 14.10 19.54 -10.21
CA ARG A 139 15.16 20.49 -10.62
C ARG A 139 16.56 19.88 -10.54
N PHE A 140 16.79 19.01 -9.57
CA PHE A 140 18.03 18.24 -9.49
C PHE A 140 18.13 17.21 -10.62
N LEU A 141 17.00 16.67 -11.07
CA LEU A 141 16.88 15.71 -12.17
C LEU A 141 16.78 16.37 -13.54
N ASP A 142 16.45 17.67 -13.64
CA ASP A 142 16.50 18.45 -14.90
C ASP A 142 17.93 18.46 -15.50
N GLY A 143 18.95 18.10 -14.70
CA GLY A 143 20.28 17.77 -15.19
C GLY A 143 20.43 16.34 -15.74
N MET A 144 19.42 15.48 -15.60
CA MET A 144 19.42 14.11 -16.14
C MET A 144 18.62 14.09 -17.45
N GLU A 145 19.31 13.98 -18.56
CA GLU A 145 18.74 13.96 -19.94
C GLU A 145 17.74 12.82 -20.21
N ASN A 146 17.51 11.91 -19.23
CA ASN A 146 16.70 10.71 -19.40
C ASN A 146 15.43 10.75 -18.55
N GLY A 147 14.28 11.08 -19.14
CA GLY A 147 12.95 11.00 -18.51
C GLY A 147 12.62 9.61 -17.93
N VAL A 148 13.26 8.55 -18.44
CA VAL A 148 13.15 7.17 -17.92
C VAL A 148 13.74 7.04 -16.51
N ALA A 149 14.89 7.67 -16.25
CA ALA A 149 15.51 7.66 -14.94
C ALA A 149 14.61 8.33 -13.88
N PHE A 150 13.91 9.40 -14.27
CA PHE A 150 12.94 10.08 -13.42
C PHE A 150 11.80 9.16 -12.99
N LEU A 151 11.23 8.37 -13.89
CA LEU A 151 10.15 7.43 -13.58
C LEU A 151 10.59 6.39 -12.54
N HIS A 152 11.77 5.79 -12.70
CA HIS A 152 12.29 4.81 -11.75
C HIS A 152 12.63 5.42 -10.39
N VAL A 153 13.18 6.62 -10.35
CA VAL A 153 13.46 7.31 -9.09
C VAL A 153 12.17 7.61 -8.34
N LEU A 154 11.10 7.98 -9.06
CA LEU A 154 9.79 8.23 -8.48
C LEU A 154 9.14 6.93 -7.98
N GLY A 155 9.17 5.85 -8.76
CA GLY A 155 8.63 4.54 -8.38
C GLY A 155 9.35 3.93 -7.18
N THR A 156 10.68 3.88 -7.23
CA THR A 156 11.50 3.37 -6.11
C THR A 156 11.41 4.25 -4.88
N GLY A 157 11.32 5.57 -5.04
CA GLY A 157 11.12 6.52 -3.92
C GLY A 157 9.79 6.29 -3.19
N LEU A 158 8.70 6.12 -3.94
CA LEU A 158 7.39 5.77 -3.39
C LEU A 158 7.45 4.43 -2.64
N LEU A 159 8.05 3.42 -3.24
CA LEU A 159 8.17 2.09 -2.65
C LEU A 159 9.01 2.13 -1.38
N ALA A 160 10.13 2.84 -1.37
CA ALA A 160 10.98 3.00 -0.19
C ALA A 160 10.22 3.70 0.94
N MET A 161 9.47 4.77 0.65
CA MET A 161 8.66 5.48 1.63
C MET A 161 7.60 4.57 2.26
N GLN A 162 6.89 3.80 1.45
CA GLN A 162 5.88 2.85 1.93
C GLN A 162 6.51 1.72 2.76
N ALA A 163 7.68 1.22 2.36
CA ALA A 163 8.39 0.18 3.10
C ALA A 163 8.87 0.67 4.48
N VAL A 164 9.37 1.91 4.56
CA VAL A 164 9.78 2.53 5.82
C VAL A 164 8.55 2.73 6.73
N SER A 165 7.45 3.24 6.19
CA SER A 165 6.19 3.40 6.92
C SER A 165 5.71 2.07 7.49
N LEU A 166 5.69 1.02 6.67
CA LEU A 166 5.31 -0.33 7.09
C LEU A 166 6.21 -0.85 8.21
N ALA A 167 7.54 -0.70 8.08
CA ALA A 167 8.49 -1.16 9.09
C ALA A 167 8.29 -0.44 10.44
N LEU A 168 8.05 0.88 10.41
CA LEU A 168 7.78 1.67 11.61
C LEU A 168 6.47 1.24 12.29
N LEU A 169 5.41 1.03 11.51
CA LEU A 169 4.10 0.61 12.01
C LEU A 169 4.13 -0.82 12.56
N MET A 170 4.81 -1.75 11.87
CA MET A 170 5.00 -3.12 12.37
C MET A 170 5.80 -3.13 13.67
N GLY A 171 6.93 -2.42 13.72
CA GLY A 171 7.77 -2.33 14.92
C GLY A 171 7.04 -1.66 16.08
N GLY A 172 6.33 -0.56 15.81
CA GLY A 172 5.52 0.15 16.80
C GLY A 172 4.39 -0.71 17.36
N THR A 173 3.66 -1.41 16.49
CA THR A 173 2.59 -2.33 16.90
C THR A 173 3.14 -3.45 17.78
N GLY A 174 4.23 -4.10 17.37
CA GLY A 174 4.88 -5.15 18.15
C GLY A 174 5.34 -4.65 19.52
N TYR A 175 6.02 -3.51 19.56
CA TYR A 175 6.49 -2.91 20.81
C TYR A 175 5.36 -2.60 21.79
N VAL A 176 4.25 -2.01 21.30
CA VAL A 176 3.10 -1.67 22.15
C VAL A 176 2.43 -2.94 22.68
N LEU A 177 2.24 -3.96 21.84
CA LEU A 177 1.59 -5.21 22.23
C LEU A 177 2.42 -5.99 23.26
N GLU A 178 3.72 -6.11 23.05
CA GLU A 178 4.58 -6.92 23.93
C GLU A 178 4.90 -6.24 25.26
N ARG A 179 5.21 -4.94 25.23
CA ARG A 179 5.72 -4.24 26.43
C ARG A 179 4.68 -3.46 27.23
N ARG A 180 3.60 -3.03 26.59
CA ARG A 180 2.63 -2.15 27.25
C ARG A 180 1.30 -2.83 27.58
N LEU A 181 0.91 -3.83 26.82
CA LEU A 181 -0.35 -4.52 27.06
C LEU A 181 -0.19 -5.85 27.82
N ASN A 182 1.06 -6.29 28.09
CA ASN A 182 1.37 -7.52 28.86
C ASN A 182 0.40 -8.65 28.47
N LEU A 183 0.35 -9.00 27.19
CA LEU A 183 -0.52 -10.05 26.65
C LEU A 183 0.11 -11.45 26.78
N GLU A 184 1.10 -11.60 27.68
CA GLU A 184 1.67 -12.89 28.08
C GLU A 184 0.85 -13.51 29.24
#